data_2d4686e911df5a5bf70a32a50793b090
#
_entry.id   2d4686e911df5a5bf70a32a50793b090
#
_cell.length_a   1.000
_cell.length_b   1.000
_cell.length_c   1.000
_cell.angle_alpha   90.00
_cell.angle_beta   90.00
_cell.angle_gamma   90.00
#
_symmetry.space_group_name_H-M   'P 1'
#
loop_
_entity.id
_entity.type
_entity.pdbx_description
1 polymer ?
#
loop_
_entity_poly.entity_id
_entity_poly.type
_entity_poly.pdbx_seq_one_letter_code
_entity_poly.pdbx_strand_id
1 'polypeptide(L)'
;MKVIIVGGVAGGASCAARLRRLDEQAEILMVERGPYVSYANCGLPYHVGGVIAKESSLLVANERLFREFFAIEVRTHCEAIAISPTTKTLDLRDVTTGAVTTESYDKLVLAPGAASIRPPLPGIELPGIFQVRTVPDARTIREWVERGTEFLTGMYSYSGIQFLKPVRHAVVVGGGFIGLEMVENLVHLGFDVTLVERLDQVLAPLDREHARLVEGHLRRHGVHLALSDGVAGFAQMEGGSLEVRTQSGTTFPADIVILALGVQPDTALARTAGLEIGECGGIRVDEHMRSSDPDILAVGDAVEVKDFVTGRWSLVALAGPANRQGRIAADVIAGRDPRFRGTQGTAIIGLFGAAAAWTGASEKTLRQLGDQDFETIYLFPNAHAGYYPGAKPLELKVIFRKSDGRLLGAQALSEDGAAVDKRISALAMAIQLGATIYDLEEAELCYAPQFGSAKDPVNFAGMVAADVLRGDLPISHWDSAEEGFLLDVREPVELALEQVPGAVNIPLGQLRLRLGELPRDRDILIICRSGQRAYLATRILLQHGFTARNLSGGMLSRAMCSAE
;
A
#
# COMPACT_ATOMS: atom_id res chain seq x y z
N MET A 1 30.45 -4.02 25.06
CA MET A 1 29.19 -4.75 24.79
C MET A 1 29.24 -5.26 23.36
N LYS A 2 28.98 -6.55 23.15
CA LYS A 2 28.91 -7.17 21.83
C LYS A 2 27.46 -7.32 21.38
N VAL A 3 27.13 -6.74 20.23
CA VAL A 3 25.78 -6.78 19.63
C VAL A 3 25.84 -7.45 18.29
N ILE A 4 25.05 -8.51 18.11
CA ILE A 4 24.90 -9.18 16.82
C ILE A 4 23.54 -8.79 16.22
N ILE A 5 23.54 -8.48 14.93
CA ILE A 5 22.34 -8.10 14.17
C ILE A 5 22.16 -9.10 13.02
N VAL A 6 21.08 -9.86 13.04
CA VAL A 6 20.72 -10.83 12.01
C VAL A 6 19.81 -10.19 10.99
N GLY A 7 20.29 -10.06 9.76
CA GLY A 7 19.62 -9.37 8.66
C GLY A 7 20.10 -7.92 8.50
N GLY A 8 20.66 -7.63 7.34
CA GLY A 8 21.35 -6.38 7.05
C GLY A 8 20.61 -5.37 6.19
N VAL A 9 19.23 -5.45 6.07
CA VAL A 9 18.48 -4.52 5.23
C VAL A 9 17.85 -3.40 6.09
N ALA A 10 16.60 -3.05 5.94
CA ALA A 10 16.00 -1.84 6.51
C ALA A 10 16.16 -1.72 8.04
N GLY A 11 15.59 -2.66 8.80
CA GLY A 11 15.59 -2.62 10.27
C GLY A 11 17.00 -2.83 10.85
N GLY A 12 17.71 -3.87 10.39
CA GLY A 12 19.03 -4.22 10.90
C GLY A 12 20.09 -3.18 10.57
N ALA A 13 20.16 -2.70 9.33
CA ALA A 13 21.09 -1.65 8.93
C ALA A 13 20.84 -0.34 9.70
N SER A 14 19.56 0.04 9.90
CA SER A 14 19.19 1.21 10.70
C SER A 14 19.59 1.07 12.16
N CYS A 15 19.42 -0.14 12.75
CA CYS A 15 19.85 -0.45 14.11
C CYS A 15 21.37 -0.34 14.24
N ALA A 16 22.14 -1.02 13.36
CA ALA A 16 23.59 -1.02 13.38
C ALA A 16 24.18 0.39 13.30
N ALA A 17 23.76 1.16 12.28
CA ALA A 17 24.24 2.53 12.08
C ALA A 17 23.83 3.48 13.19
N ARG A 18 22.64 3.28 13.81
CA ARG A 18 22.20 4.08 14.94
C ARG A 18 22.98 3.74 16.22
N LEU A 19 23.18 2.46 16.49
CA LEU A 19 23.87 2.00 17.67
C LEU A 19 25.30 2.51 17.72
N ARG A 20 26.05 2.45 16.60
CA ARG A 20 27.40 3.01 16.52
C ARG A 20 27.44 4.49 16.89
N ARG A 21 26.46 5.28 16.45
CA ARG A 21 26.38 6.70 16.82
C ARG A 21 26.03 6.95 18.30
N LEU A 22 25.61 5.94 19.02
CA LEU A 22 25.28 6.01 20.45
C LEU A 22 26.39 5.44 21.34
N ASP A 23 27.10 4.44 20.86
CA ASP A 23 28.17 3.75 21.58
C ASP A 23 29.32 3.42 20.60
N GLU A 24 30.38 4.23 20.69
CA GLU A 24 31.58 4.06 19.86
C GLU A 24 32.41 2.83 20.28
N GLN A 25 32.21 2.32 21.51
CA GLN A 25 32.94 1.17 22.03
C GLN A 25 32.22 -0.17 21.83
N ALA A 26 30.98 -0.15 21.35
CA ALA A 26 30.24 -1.38 21.07
C ALA A 26 30.92 -2.20 19.97
N GLU A 27 31.08 -3.49 20.17
CA GLU A 27 31.42 -4.45 19.12
C GLU A 27 30.12 -4.81 18.37
N ILE A 28 30.02 -4.42 17.11
CA ILE A 28 28.81 -4.62 16.30
C ILE A 28 29.13 -5.54 15.13
N LEU A 29 28.47 -6.71 15.11
CA LEU A 29 28.51 -7.67 14.03
C LEU A 29 27.13 -7.71 13.34
N MET A 30 27.10 -7.45 12.04
CA MET A 30 25.91 -7.63 11.22
C MET A 30 26.09 -8.84 10.29
N VAL A 31 25.18 -9.80 10.34
CA VAL A 31 25.20 -11.01 9.51
C VAL A 31 24.05 -10.99 8.51
N GLU A 32 24.36 -11.30 7.25
CA GLU A 32 23.39 -11.32 6.15
C GLU A 32 23.57 -12.60 5.32
N ARG A 33 22.48 -13.34 5.15
CA ARG A 33 22.46 -14.59 4.37
C ARG A 33 22.75 -14.36 2.89
N GLY A 34 22.26 -13.24 2.36
CA GLY A 34 22.44 -12.84 0.96
C GLY A 34 23.80 -12.18 0.69
N PRO A 35 24.06 -11.84 -0.58
CA PRO A 35 25.30 -11.18 -1.00
C PRO A 35 25.33 -9.68 -0.72
N TYR A 36 24.21 -9.06 -0.32
CA TYR A 36 24.10 -7.61 -0.19
C TYR A 36 23.44 -7.20 1.11
N VAL A 37 23.96 -6.16 1.74
CA VAL A 37 23.33 -5.44 2.86
C VAL A 37 22.74 -4.12 2.36
N SER A 38 21.77 -3.59 3.09
CA SER A 38 21.23 -2.23 2.90
C SER A 38 20.88 -1.88 1.45
N TYR A 39 20.11 -2.73 0.80
CA TYR A 39 19.61 -2.48 -0.55
C TYR A 39 18.14 -2.06 -0.57
N ALA A 40 17.75 -1.37 -1.65
CA ALA A 40 16.41 -0.85 -1.87
C ALA A 40 15.48 -1.94 -2.44
N ASN A 41 14.80 -2.70 -1.57
CA ASN A 41 13.82 -3.73 -1.97
C ASN A 41 12.72 -3.13 -2.86
N CYS A 42 12.22 -1.92 -2.51
CA CYS A 42 11.19 -1.23 -3.29
C CYS A 42 11.68 -0.78 -4.68
N GLY A 43 12.99 -0.82 -4.95
CA GLY A 43 13.57 -0.52 -6.25
C GLY A 43 13.61 -1.70 -7.23
N LEU A 44 13.39 -2.93 -6.73
CA LEU A 44 13.57 -4.15 -7.53
C LEU A 44 12.65 -4.21 -8.76
N PRO A 45 11.33 -3.96 -8.68
CA PRO A 45 10.46 -3.92 -9.86
C PRO A 45 10.91 -2.89 -10.89
N TYR A 46 11.33 -1.70 -10.44
CA TYR A 46 11.80 -0.62 -11.30
C TYR A 46 13.17 -0.91 -11.94
N HIS A 47 14.00 -1.75 -11.29
CA HIS A 47 15.22 -2.24 -11.90
C HIS A 47 14.93 -3.28 -12.99
N VAL A 48 13.98 -4.17 -12.77
CA VAL A 48 13.51 -5.11 -13.81
C VAL A 48 12.97 -4.34 -15.01
N GLY A 49 12.17 -3.30 -14.80
CA GLY A 49 11.61 -2.44 -15.84
C GLY A 49 12.62 -1.49 -16.52
N GLY A 50 13.87 -1.45 -16.04
CA GLY A 50 14.91 -0.57 -16.60
C GLY A 50 14.83 0.90 -16.16
N VAL A 51 13.83 1.30 -15.35
CA VAL A 51 13.72 2.65 -14.76
C VAL A 51 14.93 2.93 -13.89
N ILE A 52 15.32 1.98 -13.03
CA ILE A 52 16.59 1.98 -12.32
C ILE A 52 17.60 1.18 -13.17
N ALA A 53 18.31 1.86 -14.04
CA ALA A 53 19.14 1.22 -15.05
C ALA A 53 20.31 0.40 -14.45
N LYS A 54 20.96 0.91 -13.40
CA LYS A 54 22.14 0.28 -12.79
C LYS A 54 21.78 -0.46 -11.52
N GLU A 55 22.12 -1.75 -11.43
CA GLU A 55 21.95 -2.57 -10.22
C GLU A 55 22.63 -1.92 -8.99
N SER A 56 23.81 -1.34 -9.19
CA SER A 56 24.54 -0.65 -8.10
C SER A 56 23.76 0.51 -7.48
N SER A 57 22.78 1.07 -8.17
CA SER A 57 21.89 2.11 -7.62
C SER A 57 20.87 1.57 -6.61
N LEU A 58 20.67 0.25 -6.57
CA LEU A 58 19.87 -0.41 -5.54
C LEU A 58 20.60 -0.51 -4.21
N LEU A 59 21.93 -0.46 -4.20
CA LEU A 59 22.74 -0.61 -3.00
C LEU A 59 22.84 0.73 -2.27
N VAL A 60 22.03 0.90 -1.22
CA VAL A 60 21.98 2.13 -0.40
C VAL A 60 23.27 2.27 0.41
N ALA A 61 23.75 1.18 0.99
CA ALA A 61 25.05 1.08 1.64
C ALA A 61 25.66 -0.30 1.38
N ASN A 62 26.97 -0.39 1.44
CA ASN A 62 27.71 -1.65 1.23
C ASN A 62 28.59 -1.98 2.45
N GLU A 63 29.17 -3.16 2.46
CA GLU A 63 30.03 -3.63 3.55
C GLU A 63 31.20 -2.67 3.81
N ARG A 64 31.79 -2.09 2.74
CA ARG A 64 32.89 -1.14 2.86
C ARG A 64 32.46 0.10 3.65
N LEU A 65 31.29 0.67 3.34
CA LEU A 65 30.76 1.85 4.04
C LEU A 65 30.52 1.53 5.53
N PHE A 66 29.92 0.37 5.85
CA PHE A 66 29.71 -0.03 7.24
C PHE A 66 31.04 -0.20 7.99
N ARG A 67 32.05 -0.81 7.37
CA ARG A 67 33.36 -1.02 7.99
C ARG A 67 34.15 0.28 8.14
N GLU A 68 34.27 1.08 7.08
CA GLU A 68 35.15 2.26 7.07
C GLU A 68 34.53 3.47 7.79
N PHE A 69 33.23 3.71 7.67
CA PHE A 69 32.57 4.89 8.26
C PHE A 69 31.91 4.61 9.60
N PHE A 70 31.49 3.37 9.84
CA PHE A 70 30.77 3.01 11.06
C PHE A 70 31.52 2.00 11.95
N ALA A 71 32.69 1.52 11.56
CA ALA A 71 33.42 0.48 12.29
C ALA A 71 32.51 -0.72 12.69
N ILE A 72 31.65 -1.14 11.77
CA ILE A 72 30.73 -2.28 11.91
C ILE A 72 31.30 -3.44 11.09
N GLU A 73 31.47 -4.60 11.72
CA GLU A 73 31.77 -5.83 11.01
C GLU A 73 30.52 -6.32 10.28
N VAL A 74 30.66 -6.64 8.99
CA VAL A 74 29.60 -7.20 8.16
C VAL A 74 30.07 -8.52 7.57
N ARG A 75 29.27 -9.57 7.75
CA ARG A 75 29.47 -10.87 7.13
C ARG A 75 28.28 -11.17 6.22
N THR A 76 28.48 -11.03 4.92
CA THR A 76 27.55 -11.50 3.89
C THR A 76 27.77 -12.99 3.63
N HIS A 77 26.84 -13.64 2.89
CA HIS A 77 26.83 -15.10 2.72
C HIS A 77 26.92 -15.85 4.06
N CYS A 78 26.41 -15.27 5.13
CA CYS A 78 26.47 -15.77 6.50
C CYS A 78 25.07 -15.86 7.08
N GLU A 79 24.61 -17.08 7.30
CA GLU A 79 23.28 -17.38 7.80
C GLU A 79 23.31 -17.72 9.29
N ALA A 80 22.47 -17.06 10.07
CA ALA A 80 22.20 -17.45 11.45
C ALA A 80 21.29 -18.67 11.46
N ILE A 81 21.72 -19.77 12.04
CA ILE A 81 21.03 -21.07 11.98
C ILE A 81 20.47 -21.55 13.33
N ALA A 82 21.05 -21.13 14.45
CA ALA A 82 20.54 -21.46 15.77
C ALA A 82 20.89 -20.37 16.79
N ILE A 83 19.99 -20.12 17.75
CA ILE A 83 20.21 -19.26 18.90
C ILE A 83 20.08 -20.09 20.16
N SER A 84 21.03 -19.92 21.09
CA SER A 84 20.98 -20.47 22.45
C SER A 84 20.86 -19.31 23.44
N PRO A 85 19.63 -18.90 23.83
CA PRO A 85 19.41 -17.75 24.70
C PRO A 85 20.10 -17.89 26.06
N THR A 86 20.10 -19.10 26.65
CA THR A 86 20.70 -19.39 27.95
C THR A 86 22.21 -19.13 28.00
N THR A 87 22.92 -19.50 26.93
CA THR A 87 24.39 -19.33 26.81
C THR A 87 24.75 -18.04 26.08
N LYS A 88 23.75 -17.31 25.55
CA LYS A 88 23.90 -16.12 24.72
C LYS A 88 24.84 -16.37 23.53
N THR A 89 24.57 -17.44 22.79
CA THR A 89 25.36 -17.81 21.61
C THR A 89 24.48 -17.93 20.39
N LEU A 90 25.08 -17.65 19.22
CA LEU A 90 24.49 -17.73 17.90
C LEU A 90 25.36 -18.56 16.99
N ASP A 91 24.80 -19.60 16.38
CA ASP A 91 25.50 -20.40 15.37
C ASP A 91 25.30 -19.78 13.99
N LEU A 92 26.41 -19.56 13.31
CA LEU A 92 26.50 -18.95 12.00
C LEU A 92 27.07 -19.95 10.99
N ARG A 93 26.39 -20.06 9.85
CA ARG A 93 26.80 -20.91 8.74
C ARG A 93 27.26 -20.04 7.56
N ASP A 94 28.46 -20.25 7.10
CA ASP A 94 28.92 -19.74 5.79
C ASP A 94 28.13 -20.47 4.69
N VAL A 95 27.34 -19.75 3.91
CA VAL A 95 26.46 -20.34 2.89
C VAL A 95 27.25 -20.92 1.73
N THR A 96 28.48 -20.44 1.49
CA THR A 96 29.33 -20.87 0.38
C THR A 96 30.08 -22.15 0.72
N THR A 97 30.64 -22.23 1.92
CA THR A 97 31.49 -23.36 2.35
C THR A 97 30.76 -24.39 3.21
N GLY A 98 29.62 -24.01 3.79
CA GLY A 98 28.88 -24.80 4.78
C GLY A 98 29.54 -24.82 6.17
N ALA A 99 30.63 -24.12 6.39
CA ALA A 99 31.32 -24.06 7.68
C ALA A 99 30.43 -23.37 8.73
N VAL A 100 30.42 -23.97 9.94
CA VAL A 100 29.64 -23.43 11.07
C VAL A 100 30.58 -22.87 12.12
N THR A 101 30.30 -21.68 12.61
CA THR A 101 30.99 -21.01 13.71
C THR A 101 30.00 -20.55 14.76
N THR A 102 30.40 -20.45 16.00
CA THR A 102 29.56 -19.97 17.12
C THR A 102 30.08 -18.63 17.60
N GLU A 103 29.21 -17.63 17.70
CA GLU A 103 29.49 -16.29 18.23
C GLU A 103 28.71 -16.04 19.53
N SER A 104 29.36 -15.43 20.51
CA SER A 104 28.66 -14.96 21.71
C SER A 104 28.15 -13.53 21.54
N TYR A 105 27.09 -13.17 22.26
CA TYR A 105 26.52 -11.82 22.22
C TYR A 105 26.12 -11.36 23.63
N ASP A 106 26.13 -10.06 23.87
CA ASP A 106 25.48 -9.42 25.00
C ASP A 106 24.02 -9.08 24.67
N LYS A 107 23.78 -8.59 23.44
CA LYS A 107 22.47 -8.30 22.87
C LYS A 107 22.38 -8.84 21.44
N LEU A 108 21.19 -9.32 21.08
CA LEU A 108 20.89 -9.84 19.74
C LEU A 108 19.73 -9.07 19.13
N VAL A 109 19.81 -8.70 17.86
CA VAL A 109 18.72 -8.07 17.13
C VAL A 109 18.34 -8.96 15.94
N LEU A 110 17.09 -9.41 15.90
CA LEU A 110 16.54 -10.21 14.82
C LEU A 110 15.84 -9.28 13.82
N ALA A 111 16.37 -9.19 12.62
CA ALA A 111 15.82 -8.46 11.49
C ALA A 111 15.77 -9.33 10.21
N PRO A 112 15.29 -10.60 10.29
CA PRO A 112 15.35 -11.54 9.17
C PRO A 112 14.37 -11.16 8.05
N GLY A 113 13.46 -10.24 8.30
CA GLY A 113 12.45 -9.78 7.37
C GLY A 113 11.33 -10.80 7.15
N ALA A 114 10.88 -10.93 5.89
CA ALA A 114 9.82 -11.85 5.50
C ALA A 114 10.23 -12.63 4.25
N ALA A 115 9.71 -13.84 4.10
CA ALA A 115 9.87 -14.68 2.93
C ALA A 115 8.67 -14.53 1.99
N SER A 116 8.90 -14.57 0.67
CA SER A 116 7.80 -14.62 -0.31
C SER A 116 6.98 -15.90 -0.14
N ILE A 117 5.68 -15.79 -0.22
CA ILE A 117 4.76 -16.94 -0.17
C ILE A 117 4.89 -17.72 -1.47
N ARG A 118 5.23 -19.02 -1.37
CA ARG A 118 5.32 -19.95 -2.49
C ARG A 118 4.53 -21.21 -2.16
N PRO A 119 3.25 -21.28 -2.50
CA PRO A 119 2.41 -22.43 -2.20
C PRO A 119 2.84 -23.64 -3.04
N PRO A 120 2.61 -24.87 -2.55
CA PRO A 120 3.00 -26.10 -3.27
C PRO A 120 2.02 -26.39 -4.43
N LEU A 121 2.06 -25.54 -5.47
CA LEU A 121 1.23 -25.71 -6.66
C LEU A 121 1.95 -26.55 -7.72
N PRO A 122 1.21 -27.36 -8.50
CA PRO A 122 1.77 -28.11 -9.61
C PRO A 122 2.52 -27.19 -10.59
N GLY A 123 3.74 -27.56 -10.95
CA GLY A 123 4.55 -26.83 -11.93
C GLY A 123 5.19 -25.52 -11.45
N ILE A 124 5.09 -25.16 -10.17
CA ILE A 124 5.62 -23.88 -9.65
C ILE A 124 7.15 -23.73 -9.79
N GLU A 125 7.88 -24.85 -9.94
CA GLU A 125 9.32 -24.88 -10.11
C GLU A 125 9.77 -24.82 -11.59
N LEU A 126 8.83 -24.66 -12.52
CA LEU A 126 9.15 -24.56 -13.95
C LEU A 126 9.99 -23.30 -14.24
N PRO A 127 10.95 -23.38 -15.19
CA PRO A 127 11.71 -22.21 -15.66
C PRO A 127 10.77 -21.12 -16.20
N GLY A 128 11.06 -19.86 -15.91
CA GLY A 128 10.22 -18.72 -16.29
C GLY A 128 9.25 -18.27 -15.21
N ILE A 129 9.21 -18.95 -14.05
CA ILE A 129 8.42 -18.57 -12.88
C ILE A 129 9.33 -17.96 -11.82
N PHE A 130 9.08 -16.69 -11.46
CA PHE A 130 9.96 -15.91 -10.60
C PHE A 130 9.23 -15.29 -9.42
N GLN A 131 10.00 -14.92 -8.40
CA GLN A 131 9.61 -14.04 -7.29
C GLN A 131 10.49 -12.79 -7.31
N VAL A 132 10.03 -11.70 -6.73
CA VAL A 132 10.79 -10.44 -6.62
C VAL A 132 11.03 -10.14 -5.15
N ARG A 133 12.16 -10.56 -4.61
CA ARG A 133 12.49 -10.35 -3.19
C ARG A 133 13.89 -9.81 -2.96
N THR A 134 14.86 -10.22 -3.77
CA THR A 134 16.28 -9.89 -3.61
C THR A 134 16.87 -9.29 -4.89
N VAL A 135 18.05 -8.67 -4.78
CA VAL A 135 18.77 -8.16 -5.97
C VAL A 135 19.09 -9.28 -6.96
N PRO A 136 19.56 -10.48 -6.55
CA PRO A 136 19.71 -11.61 -7.46
C PRO A 136 18.43 -12.00 -8.20
N ASP A 137 17.26 -11.96 -7.54
CA ASP A 137 15.98 -12.26 -8.21
C ASP A 137 15.70 -11.25 -9.33
N ALA A 138 15.83 -9.96 -9.05
CA ALA A 138 15.61 -8.91 -10.03
C ALA A 138 16.59 -9.01 -11.21
N ARG A 139 17.86 -9.36 -10.94
CA ARG A 139 18.87 -9.63 -11.97
C ARG A 139 18.46 -10.80 -12.87
N THR A 140 18.07 -11.93 -12.28
CA THR A 140 17.65 -13.12 -13.02
C THR A 140 16.41 -12.83 -13.89
N ILE A 141 15.43 -12.08 -13.37
CA ILE A 141 14.24 -11.67 -14.14
C ILE A 141 14.65 -10.78 -15.30
N ARG A 142 15.51 -9.79 -15.05
CA ARG A 142 15.99 -8.88 -16.08
C ARG A 142 16.74 -9.61 -17.19
N GLU A 143 17.65 -10.50 -16.84
CA GLU A 143 18.34 -11.37 -17.79
C GLU A 143 17.37 -12.23 -18.62
N TRP A 144 16.32 -12.76 -17.99
CA TRP A 144 15.29 -13.54 -18.69
C TRP A 144 14.56 -12.69 -19.72
N VAL A 145 14.16 -11.48 -19.34
CA VAL A 145 13.51 -10.52 -20.23
C VAL A 145 14.43 -10.11 -21.39
N GLU A 146 15.68 -9.80 -21.14
CA GLU A 146 16.67 -9.36 -22.13
C GLU A 146 17.01 -10.46 -23.14
N ARG A 147 17.26 -11.71 -22.71
CA ARG A 147 17.52 -12.86 -23.60
C ARG A 147 16.38 -13.12 -24.56
N GLY A 148 15.15 -13.04 -24.09
CA GLY A 148 13.98 -13.16 -24.97
C GLY A 148 13.92 -12.07 -26.05
N THR A 149 14.47 -10.89 -25.78
CA THR A 149 14.53 -9.78 -26.73
C THR A 149 15.62 -10.00 -27.79
N GLU A 150 16.79 -10.51 -27.40
CA GLU A 150 17.91 -10.81 -28.31
C GLU A 150 17.57 -11.93 -29.30
N PHE A 151 16.90 -12.99 -28.85
CA PHE A 151 16.44 -14.07 -29.71
C PHE A 151 15.48 -13.59 -30.79
N LEU A 152 14.60 -12.66 -30.46
CA LEU A 152 13.65 -12.06 -31.38
C LEU A 152 14.34 -11.11 -32.38
N THR A 153 15.30 -10.30 -31.93
CA THR A 153 16.04 -9.38 -32.79
C THR A 153 16.99 -10.12 -33.74
N GLY A 154 17.59 -11.25 -33.33
CA GLY A 154 18.45 -12.08 -34.16
C GLY A 154 17.72 -12.76 -35.35
N MET A 155 16.45 -13.12 -35.20
CA MET A 155 15.63 -13.71 -36.27
C MET A 155 15.17 -12.70 -37.30
N TYR A 156 15.13 -11.41 -37.00
CA TYR A 156 14.58 -10.36 -37.89
C TYR A 156 15.61 -9.74 -38.84
N SER A 157 16.88 -10.12 -38.76
CA SER A 157 17.96 -9.55 -39.57
C SER A 157 18.12 -10.21 -40.97
N TYR A 158 17.35 -11.23 -41.30
CA TYR A 158 17.51 -11.95 -42.56
C TYR A 158 16.26 -11.83 -43.42
N SER A 159 16.37 -11.11 -44.53
CA SER A 159 15.47 -11.14 -45.73
C SER A 159 14.54 -9.97 -46.04
N GLY A 160 14.65 -8.80 -45.37
CA GLY A 160 13.83 -7.62 -45.81
C GLY A 160 12.31 -7.75 -45.60
N ILE A 161 11.84 -8.77 -44.94
CA ILE A 161 10.44 -8.94 -44.52
C ILE A 161 10.33 -8.42 -43.10
N GLN A 162 9.51 -7.37 -42.88
CA GLN A 162 9.15 -6.93 -41.50
C GLN A 162 8.20 -7.96 -40.91
N PHE A 163 8.72 -8.86 -40.07
CA PHE A 163 7.88 -9.66 -39.21
C PHE A 163 7.37 -8.76 -38.07
N LEU A 164 6.09 -8.79 -37.78
CA LEU A 164 5.53 -8.20 -36.59
C LEU A 164 6.23 -8.84 -35.36
N LYS A 165 6.74 -8.02 -34.45
CA LYS A 165 7.31 -8.48 -33.19
C LYS A 165 6.28 -9.39 -32.51
N PRO A 166 6.58 -10.64 -32.16
CA PRO A 166 5.61 -11.49 -31.47
C PRO A 166 5.21 -10.84 -30.15
N VAL A 167 3.92 -10.86 -29.85
CA VAL A 167 3.40 -10.42 -28.56
C VAL A 167 3.98 -11.36 -27.50
N ARG A 168 4.57 -10.76 -26.46
CA ARG A 168 5.10 -11.49 -25.31
C ARG A 168 4.08 -11.43 -24.20
N HIS A 169 3.73 -12.56 -23.62
CA HIS A 169 2.74 -12.65 -22.56
C HIS A 169 3.43 -12.77 -21.20
N ALA A 170 2.96 -11.96 -20.25
CA ALA A 170 3.36 -12.05 -18.85
C ALA A 170 2.14 -12.31 -17.97
N VAL A 171 2.26 -13.20 -17.02
CA VAL A 171 1.24 -13.39 -15.99
C VAL A 171 1.82 -13.00 -14.64
N VAL A 172 1.16 -12.05 -13.98
CA VAL A 172 1.47 -11.64 -12.61
C VAL A 172 0.42 -12.23 -11.69
N VAL A 173 0.84 -12.98 -10.68
CA VAL A 173 -0.05 -13.63 -9.72
C VAL A 173 0.00 -12.88 -8.39
N GLY A 174 -1.07 -12.15 -8.08
CA GLY A 174 -1.25 -11.33 -6.89
C GLY A 174 -1.31 -9.83 -7.18
N GLY A 175 -2.41 -9.19 -6.76
CA GLY A 175 -2.75 -7.77 -6.99
C GLY A 175 -2.30 -6.82 -5.86
N GLY A 176 -1.24 -7.18 -5.11
CA GLY A 176 -0.62 -6.32 -4.11
C GLY A 176 0.40 -5.35 -4.71
N PHE A 177 1.16 -4.62 -3.85
CA PHE A 177 2.18 -3.65 -4.28
C PHE A 177 3.17 -4.22 -5.30
N ILE A 178 3.86 -5.31 -4.94
CA ILE A 178 4.90 -5.92 -5.78
C ILE A 178 4.31 -6.35 -7.13
N GLY A 179 3.11 -6.96 -7.09
CA GLY A 179 2.44 -7.40 -8.31
C GLY A 179 2.11 -6.24 -9.24
N LEU A 180 1.52 -5.18 -8.73
CA LEU A 180 1.13 -4.03 -9.54
C LEU A 180 2.32 -3.23 -10.07
N GLU A 181 3.39 -3.07 -9.27
CA GLU A 181 4.64 -2.47 -9.75
C GLU A 181 5.28 -3.32 -10.86
N MET A 182 5.23 -4.66 -10.74
CA MET A 182 5.68 -5.55 -11.82
C MET A 182 4.80 -5.47 -13.05
N VAL A 183 3.46 -5.38 -12.90
CA VAL A 183 2.53 -5.17 -14.01
C VAL A 183 2.92 -3.93 -14.80
N GLU A 184 3.08 -2.77 -14.15
CA GLU A 184 3.48 -1.52 -14.82
C GLU A 184 4.80 -1.70 -15.58
N ASN A 185 5.82 -2.25 -14.91
CA ASN A 185 7.14 -2.39 -15.49
C ASN A 185 7.17 -3.39 -16.67
N LEU A 186 6.41 -4.48 -16.62
CA LEU A 186 6.28 -5.43 -17.73
C LEU A 186 5.50 -4.84 -18.92
N VAL A 187 4.45 -4.06 -18.68
CA VAL A 187 3.75 -3.31 -19.74
C VAL A 187 4.71 -2.33 -20.41
N HIS A 188 5.52 -1.57 -19.65
CA HIS A 188 6.53 -0.67 -20.22
C HIS A 188 7.59 -1.39 -21.05
N LEU A 189 7.90 -2.64 -20.73
CA LEU A 189 8.78 -3.51 -21.52
C LEU A 189 8.09 -4.13 -22.75
N GLY A 190 6.81 -3.82 -22.95
CA GLY A 190 6.01 -4.24 -24.13
C GLY A 190 5.43 -5.65 -24.02
N PHE A 191 5.22 -6.15 -22.80
CA PHE A 191 4.45 -7.38 -22.59
C PHE A 191 2.94 -7.08 -22.61
N ASP A 192 2.18 -8.08 -23.10
CA ASP A 192 0.75 -8.21 -22.82
C ASP A 192 0.61 -8.87 -21.45
N VAL A 193 0.03 -8.13 -20.49
CA VAL A 193 0.08 -8.53 -19.07
C VAL A 193 -1.30 -8.94 -18.57
N THR A 194 -1.39 -10.15 -18.02
CA THR A 194 -2.54 -10.62 -17.25
C THR A 194 -2.20 -10.63 -15.77
N LEU A 195 -3.02 -9.97 -14.96
CA LEU A 195 -2.98 -10.03 -13.51
C LEU A 195 -4.04 -11.00 -13.00
N VAL A 196 -3.60 -12.04 -12.29
CA VAL A 196 -4.48 -13.02 -11.62
C VAL A 196 -4.51 -12.72 -10.13
N GLU A 197 -5.69 -12.44 -9.58
CA GLU A 197 -5.90 -12.14 -8.16
C GLU A 197 -7.05 -12.98 -7.59
N ARG A 198 -6.79 -13.64 -6.47
CA ARG A 198 -7.78 -14.48 -5.79
C ARG A 198 -8.92 -13.67 -5.16
N LEU A 199 -8.60 -12.47 -4.69
CA LEU A 199 -9.59 -11.56 -4.12
C LEU A 199 -10.41 -10.92 -5.24
N ASP A 200 -11.54 -10.37 -4.88
CA ASP A 200 -12.43 -9.63 -5.78
C ASP A 200 -11.88 -8.24 -6.15
N GLN A 201 -10.73 -7.85 -5.61
CA GLN A 201 -10.08 -6.55 -5.84
C GLN A 201 -8.56 -6.62 -5.80
N VAL A 202 -7.92 -5.64 -6.46
CA VAL A 202 -6.52 -5.31 -6.23
C VAL A 202 -6.36 -4.44 -4.97
N LEU A 203 -5.12 -4.32 -4.46
CA LEU A 203 -4.79 -3.48 -3.29
C LEU A 203 -5.76 -3.71 -2.12
N ALA A 204 -5.73 -4.89 -1.56
CA ALA A 204 -6.60 -5.30 -0.44
C ALA A 204 -6.73 -4.27 0.72
N PRO A 205 -5.78 -3.37 1.05
CA PRO A 205 -5.99 -2.34 2.06
C PRO A 205 -7.00 -1.24 1.67
N LEU A 206 -7.22 -0.98 0.38
CA LEU A 206 -8.21 -0.01 -0.07
C LEU A 206 -9.64 -0.52 0.10
N ASP A 207 -10.58 0.37 0.31
CA ASP A 207 -12.00 0.04 0.19
C ASP A 207 -12.35 -0.24 -1.29
N ARG A 208 -13.42 -1.00 -1.51
CA ARG A 208 -13.74 -1.59 -2.82
C ARG A 208 -13.89 -0.54 -3.94
N GLU A 209 -14.52 0.58 -3.63
CA GLU A 209 -14.75 1.66 -4.58
C GLU A 209 -13.44 2.30 -5.06
N HIS A 210 -12.46 2.49 -4.18
CA HIS A 210 -11.14 2.99 -4.57
C HIS A 210 -10.33 1.95 -5.35
N ALA A 211 -10.42 0.67 -4.97
CA ALA A 211 -9.79 -0.42 -5.71
C ALA A 211 -10.32 -0.50 -7.16
N ARG A 212 -11.63 -0.30 -7.36
CA ARG A 212 -12.25 -0.27 -8.71
C ARG A 212 -11.68 0.84 -9.60
N LEU A 213 -11.36 2.00 -9.04
CA LEU A 213 -10.73 3.07 -9.81
C LEU A 213 -9.33 2.66 -10.28
N VAL A 214 -8.55 2.01 -9.42
CA VAL A 214 -7.25 1.44 -9.79
C VAL A 214 -7.42 0.37 -10.87
N GLU A 215 -8.37 -0.53 -10.73
CA GLU A 215 -8.68 -1.58 -11.72
C GLU A 215 -9.08 -0.98 -13.07
N GLY A 216 -9.93 0.03 -13.08
CA GLY A 216 -10.31 0.78 -14.28
C GLY A 216 -9.10 1.44 -14.95
N HIS A 217 -8.18 1.98 -14.14
CA HIS A 217 -6.93 2.57 -14.63
C HIS A 217 -6.01 1.51 -15.26
N LEU A 218 -5.85 0.37 -14.63
CA LEU A 218 -5.08 -0.77 -15.18
C LEU A 218 -5.65 -1.25 -16.50
N ARG A 219 -6.98 -1.45 -16.62
CA ARG A 219 -7.63 -1.85 -17.87
C ARG A 219 -7.43 -0.83 -19.00
N ARG A 220 -7.48 0.48 -18.69
CA ARG A 220 -7.19 1.54 -19.68
C ARG A 220 -5.75 1.49 -20.21
N HIS A 221 -4.83 0.90 -19.45
CA HIS A 221 -3.44 0.68 -19.87
C HIS A 221 -3.20 -0.73 -20.45
N GLY A 222 -4.26 -1.45 -20.83
CA GLY A 222 -4.17 -2.73 -21.52
C GLY A 222 -3.90 -3.93 -20.62
N VAL A 223 -4.03 -3.79 -19.30
CA VAL A 223 -3.85 -4.91 -18.36
C VAL A 223 -5.12 -5.75 -18.29
N HIS A 224 -4.98 -7.07 -18.51
CA HIS A 224 -6.06 -8.02 -18.33
C HIS A 224 -6.17 -8.41 -16.85
N LEU A 225 -7.35 -8.23 -16.24
CA LEU A 225 -7.60 -8.54 -14.82
C LEU A 225 -8.46 -9.79 -14.70
N ALA A 226 -7.92 -10.85 -14.09
CA ALA A 226 -8.65 -12.04 -13.63
C ALA A 226 -8.76 -11.97 -12.10
N LEU A 227 -9.83 -11.32 -11.63
CA LEU A 227 -10.15 -11.15 -10.20
C LEU A 227 -11.07 -12.29 -9.72
N SER A 228 -11.14 -12.50 -8.41
CA SER A 228 -11.91 -13.59 -7.78
C SER A 228 -11.50 -14.98 -8.29
N ASP A 229 -10.27 -15.12 -8.78
CA ASP A 229 -9.79 -16.37 -9.38
C ASP A 229 -8.32 -16.62 -9.00
N GLY A 230 -8.11 -17.59 -8.15
CA GLY A 230 -6.78 -17.96 -7.68
C GLY A 230 -6.04 -18.85 -8.68
N VAL A 231 -4.71 -18.76 -8.72
CA VAL A 231 -3.89 -19.71 -9.47
C VAL A 231 -4.04 -21.13 -8.90
N ALA A 232 -4.15 -22.12 -9.79
CA ALA A 232 -4.26 -23.56 -9.45
C ALA A 232 -2.99 -24.35 -9.82
N GLY A 233 -2.22 -23.89 -10.80
CA GLY A 233 -0.98 -24.56 -11.23
C GLY A 233 -0.42 -24.02 -12.52
N PHE A 234 0.69 -24.60 -12.94
CA PHE A 234 1.46 -24.20 -14.11
C PHE A 234 1.79 -25.46 -14.94
N ALA A 235 1.84 -25.30 -16.25
CA ALA A 235 2.30 -26.34 -17.17
C ALA A 235 3.27 -25.76 -18.20
N GLN A 236 4.18 -26.57 -18.70
CA GLN A 236 5.03 -26.20 -19.83
C GLN A 236 4.36 -26.64 -21.13
N MET A 237 4.30 -25.72 -22.09
CA MET A 237 3.72 -25.95 -23.40
C MET A 237 4.80 -26.40 -24.41
N GLU A 238 4.37 -26.98 -25.53
CA GLU A 238 5.24 -27.22 -26.65
C GLU A 238 5.87 -25.89 -27.12
N GLY A 239 7.19 -25.85 -27.25
CA GLY A 239 7.92 -24.60 -27.58
C GLY A 239 8.50 -23.85 -26.38
N GLY A 240 8.25 -24.31 -25.14
CA GLY A 240 8.93 -23.80 -23.92
C GLY A 240 8.18 -22.69 -23.20
N SER A 241 7.08 -22.14 -23.75
CA SER A 241 6.20 -21.21 -23.02
C SER A 241 5.47 -21.90 -21.87
N LEU A 242 4.87 -21.11 -20.98
CA LEU A 242 4.10 -21.58 -19.85
C LEU A 242 2.59 -21.41 -20.08
N GLU A 243 1.81 -22.25 -19.45
CA GLU A 243 0.37 -22.08 -19.26
C GLU A 243 0.08 -21.93 -17.77
N VAL A 244 -0.55 -20.83 -17.39
CA VAL A 244 -1.03 -20.58 -16.03
C VAL A 244 -2.49 -21.00 -15.96
N ARG A 245 -2.83 -21.91 -15.04
CA ARG A 245 -4.19 -22.39 -14.79
C ARG A 245 -4.75 -21.82 -13.53
N THR A 246 -5.98 -21.36 -13.58
CA THR A 246 -6.70 -20.80 -12.45
C THR A 246 -7.68 -21.80 -11.85
N GLN A 247 -8.23 -21.47 -10.68
CA GLN A 247 -9.21 -22.31 -9.97
C GLN A 247 -10.55 -22.43 -10.70
N SER A 248 -10.91 -21.38 -11.50
CA SER A 248 -12.09 -21.44 -12.37
C SER A 248 -11.92 -22.37 -13.58
N GLY A 249 -10.70 -22.83 -13.87
CA GLY A 249 -10.34 -23.59 -15.05
C GLY A 249 -9.93 -22.74 -16.24
N THR A 250 -9.87 -21.42 -16.09
CA THR A 250 -9.34 -20.52 -17.13
C THR A 250 -7.82 -20.72 -17.26
N THR A 251 -7.30 -20.59 -18.48
CA THR A 251 -5.86 -20.71 -18.75
C THR A 251 -5.33 -19.47 -19.45
N PHE A 252 -4.09 -19.08 -19.10
CA PHE A 252 -3.39 -17.95 -19.68
C PHE A 252 -2.00 -18.39 -20.18
N PRO A 253 -1.63 -18.07 -21.43
CA PRO A 253 -0.27 -18.28 -21.91
C PRO A 253 0.69 -17.31 -21.25
N ALA A 254 1.93 -17.74 -21.00
CA ALA A 254 2.96 -16.87 -20.43
C ALA A 254 4.36 -17.24 -20.93
N ASP A 255 5.16 -16.22 -21.24
CA ASP A 255 6.61 -16.32 -21.45
C ASP A 255 7.36 -16.08 -20.14
N ILE A 256 6.71 -15.39 -19.20
CA ILE A 256 7.18 -15.14 -17.85
C ILE A 256 6.02 -15.10 -16.87
N VAL A 257 6.24 -15.64 -15.68
CA VAL A 257 5.29 -15.59 -14.56
C VAL A 257 5.97 -14.93 -13.36
N ILE A 258 5.32 -13.94 -12.76
CA ILE A 258 5.76 -13.31 -11.51
C ILE A 258 4.81 -13.70 -10.39
N LEU A 259 5.35 -14.38 -9.38
CA LEU A 259 4.62 -14.71 -8.16
C LEU A 259 4.73 -13.57 -7.15
N ALA A 260 3.65 -12.84 -6.95
CA ALA A 260 3.51 -11.73 -6.00
C ALA A 260 2.42 -12.02 -4.96
N LEU A 261 2.40 -13.26 -4.45
CA LEU A 261 1.37 -13.81 -3.55
C LEU A 261 1.45 -13.27 -2.11
N GLY A 262 2.28 -12.27 -1.88
CA GLY A 262 2.54 -11.68 -0.57
C GLY A 262 3.76 -12.29 0.12
N VAL A 263 3.93 -11.91 1.38
CA VAL A 263 5.07 -12.30 2.20
C VAL A 263 4.59 -12.83 3.56
N GLN A 264 5.37 -13.72 4.15
CA GLN A 264 5.17 -14.20 5.52
C GLN A 264 6.39 -13.89 6.37
N PRO A 265 6.23 -13.54 7.66
CA PRO A 265 7.35 -13.27 8.57
C PRO A 265 8.34 -14.44 8.61
N ASP A 266 9.63 -14.17 8.48
CA ASP A 266 10.65 -15.19 8.70
C ASP A 266 10.90 -15.35 10.21
N THR A 267 10.19 -16.30 10.82
CA THR A 267 10.23 -16.54 12.28
C THR A 267 10.90 -17.87 12.65
N ALA A 268 11.49 -18.57 11.68
CA ALA A 268 12.05 -19.91 11.92
C ALA A 268 13.11 -19.89 13.03
N LEU A 269 14.05 -18.95 12.97
CA LEU A 269 15.12 -18.80 13.96
C LEU A 269 14.57 -18.44 15.36
N ALA A 270 13.56 -17.56 15.43
CA ALA A 270 12.92 -17.18 16.69
C ALA A 270 12.14 -18.35 17.33
N ARG A 271 11.42 -19.12 16.50
CA ARG A 271 10.69 -20.32 16.97
C ARG A 271 11.62 -21.36 17.55
N THR A 272 12.72 -21.67 16.88
CA THR A 272 13.69 -22.67 17.36
C THR A 272 14.40 -22.22 18.62
N ALA A 273 14.54 -20.91 18.84
CA ALA A 273 15.06 -20.31 20.06
C ALA A 273 14.03 -20.25 21.22
N GLY A 274 12.78 -20.67 20.99
CA GLY A 274 11.72 -20.63 21.99
C GLY A 274 11.15 -19.23 22.26
N LEU A 275 11.37 -18.25 21.35
CA LEU A 275 10.78 -16.92 21.47
C LEU A 275 9.28 -16.95 21.14
N GLU A 276 8.52 -16.06 21.81
CA GLU A 276 7.09 -15.96 21.59
C GLU A 276 6.77 -15.48 20.16
N ILE A 277 5.90 -16.23 19.50
CA ILE A 277 5.32 -15.88 18.22
C ILE A 277 3.86 -15.49 18.46
N GLY A 278 3.46 -14.34 17.95
CA GLY A 278 2.12 -13.84 18.19
C GLY A 278 1.06 -14.46 17.26
N GLU A 279 -0.17 -13.99 17.44
CA GLU A 279 -1.36 -14.53 16.77
C GLU A 279 -1.39 -14.29 15.25
N CYS A 280 -0.70 -13.24 14.78
CA CYS A 280 -0.55 -12.96 13.34
C CYS A 280 0.61 -13.73 12.72
N GLY A 281 1.40 -14.49 13.50
CA GLY A 281 2.53 -15.29 13.04
C GLY A 281 3.88 -14.56 13.05
N GLY A 282 3.96 -13.32 13.45
CA GLY A 282 5.19 -12.55 13.63
C GLY A 282 5.84 -12.79 15.00
N ILE A 283 7.12 -12.40 15.13
CA ILE A 283 7.77 -12.39 16.44
C ILE A 283 7.07 -11.36 17.32
N ARG A 284 6.60 -11.78 18.50
CA ARG A 284 5.96 -10.89 19.48
C ARG A 284 7.02 -9.97 20.07
N VAL A 285 6.76 -8.66 20.03
CA VAL A 285 7.62 -7.65 20.65
C VAL A 285 6.81 -6.68 21.50
N ASP A 286 7.46 -6.11 22.52
CA ASP A 286 6.92 -5.01 23.29
C ASP A 286 7.11 -3.65 22.57
N GLU A 287 6.70 -2.57 23.19
CA GLU A 287 6.86 -1.22 22.66
C GLU A 287 8.33 -0.75 22.53
N HIS A 288 9.27 -1.46 23.14
CA HIS A 288 10.72 -1.25 23.06
C HIS A 288 11.41 -2.20 22.07
N MET A 289 10.62 -2.94 21.28
CA MET A 289 11.11 -3.96 20.33
C MET A 289 11.80 -5.15 21.00
N ARG A 290 11.60 -5.40 22.31
CA ARG A 290 12.10 -6.59 22.98
C ARG A 290 11.19 -7.77 22.69
N SER A 291 11.79 -8.93 22.44
CA SER A 291 11.07 -10.21 22.37
C SER A 291 10.70 -10.71 23.78
N SER A 292 10.26 -11.96 23.87
CA SER A 292 10.07 -12.64 25.17
C SER A 292 11.36 -12.86 25.96
N ASP A 293 12.54 -12.71 25.33
CA ASP A 293 13.84 -12.64 25.96
C ASP A 293 14.33 -11.18 26.00
N PRO A 294 14.70 -10.62 27.17
CA PRO A 294 15.10 -9.22 27.31
C PRO A 294 16.43 -8.86 26.65
N ASP A 295 17.23 -9.85 26.28
CA ASP A 295 18.50 -9.66 25.58
C ASP A 295 18.38 -9.85 24.06
N ILE A 296 17.18 -10.22 23.58
CA ILE A 296 16.88 -10.41 22.17
C ILE A 296 15.78 -9.44 21.74
N LEU A 297 16.11 -8.53 20.82
CA LEU A 297 15.17 -7.62 20.19
C LEU A 297 14.82 -8.14 18.79
N ALA A 298 13.64 -7.72 18.26
CA ALA A 298 13.27 -8.04 16.89
C ALA A 298 12.65 -6.82 16.19
N VAL A 299 12.91 -6.66 14.88
CA VAL A 299 12.49 -5.49 14.11
C VAL A 299 12.18 -5.86 12.64
N GLY A 300 11.41 -5.01 11.97
CA GLY A 300 11.08 -5.12 10.55
C GLY A 300 9.93 -6.08 10.25
N ASP A 301 9.91 -6.63 9.05
CA ASP A 301 8.78 -7.42 8.53
C ASP A 301 8.54 -8.74 9.30
N ALA A 302 9.49 -9.14 10.15
CA ALA A 302 9.40 -10.36 10.95
C ALA A 302 8.56 -10.20 12.22
N VAL A 303 8.27 -8.95 12.67
CA VAL A 303 7.59 -8.70 13.93
C VAL A 303 6.12 -8.39 13.73
N GLU A 304 5.30 -8.73 14.73
CA GLU A 304 3.96 -8.19 14.82
C GLU A 304 3.89 -7.07 15.84
N VAL A 305 3.16 -6.04 15.48
CA VAL A 305 3.01 -4.81 16.25
C VAL A 305 1.54 -4.41 16.33
N LYS A 306 1.20 -3.52 17.26
CA LYS A 306 -0.16 -2.99 17.34
C LYS A 306 -0.42 -2.00 16.20
N ASP A 307 -1.58 -2.15 15.59
CA ASP A 307 -2.15 -1.10 14.76
C ASP A 307 -2.58 0.09 15.62
N PHE A 308 -2.19 1.28 15.18
CA PHE A 308 -2.37 2.50 15.98
C PHE A 308 -3.85 2.92 16.13
N VAL A 309 -4.67 2.64 15.11
CA VAL A 309 -6.08 3.04 15.08
C VAL A 309 -6.97 2.01 15.78
N THR A 310 -6.79 0.73 15.44
CA THR A 310 -7.65 -0.35 15.91
C THR A 310 -7.17 -1.01 17.19
N GLY A 311 -5.90 -0.78 17.59
CA GLY A 311 -5.25 -1.43 18.74
C GLY A 311 -4.99 -2.93 18.56
N ARG A 312 -5.31 -3.51 17.38
CA ARG A 312 -5.12 -4.92 17.09
C ARG A 312 -3.68 -5.24 16.70
N TRP A 313 -3.26 -6.45 16.98
CA TRP A 313 -1.99 -6.94 16.46
C TRP A 313 -2.04 -7.10 14.94
N SER A 314 -0.97 -6.74 14.27
CA SER A 314 -0.88 -6.78 12.81
C SER A 314 0.55 -7.00 12.32
N LEU A 315 0.66 -7.48 11.09
CA LEU A 315 1.91 -7.55 10.34
C LEU A 315 1.91 -6.42 9.31
N VAL A 316 2.96 -5.62 9.33
CA VAL A 316 3.10 -4.48 8.39
C VAL A 316 4.50 -4.51 7.78
N ALA A 317 4.60 -5.14 6.63
CA ALA A 317 5.84 -5.27 5.86
C ALA A 317 6.11 -3.97 5.06
N LEU A 318 6.51 -2.91 5.75
CA LEU A 318 6.83 -1.60 5.18
C LEU A 318 8.18 -1.09 5.71
N ALA A 319 8.96 -0.47 4.83
CA ALA A 319 10.30 0.06 5.15
C ALA A 319 10.27 1.17 6.21
N GLY A 320 9.24 2.02 6.22
CA GLY A 320 9.09 3.10 7.21
C GLY A 320 9.03 2.59 8.65
N PRO A 321 8.10 1.71 9.02
CA PRO A 321 8.07 1.03 10.31
C PRO A 321 9.38 0.31 10.63
N ALA A 322 9.93 -0.49 9.70
CA ALA A 322 11.17 -1.23 9.92
C ALA A 322 12.34 -0.33 10.32
N ASN A 323 12.54 0.80 9.63
CA ASN A 323 13.58 1.77 9.96
C ASN A 323 13.37 2.42 11.35
N ARG A 324 12.14 2.78 11.71
CA ARG A 324 11.82 3.34 13.04
C ARG A 324 12.07 2.31 14.15
N GLN A 325 11.67 1.07 13.93
CA GLN A 325 11.90 -0.04 14.87
C GLN A 325 13.38 -0.30 15.08
N GLY A 326 14.18 -0.35 14.00
CA GLY A 326 15.64 -0.49 14.08
C GLY A 326 16.30 0.62 14.90
N ARG A 327 15.84 1.87 14.70
CA ARG A 327 16.30 3.02 15.50
C ARG A 327 15.94 2.87 16.97
N ILE A 328 14.71 2.45 17.28
CA ILE A 328 14.23 2.21 18.66
C ILE A 328 15.06 1.11 19.33
N ALA A 329 15.26 -0.01 18.65
CA ALA A 329 16.06 -1.12 19.16
C ALA A 329 17.48 -0.67 19.55
N ALA A 330 18.14 0.13 18.71
CA ALA A 330 19.46 0.69 19.01
C ALA A 330 19.43 1.63 20.23
N ASP A 331 18.43 2.50 20.33
CA ASP A 331 18.29 3.41 21.48
C ASP A 331 18.03 2.64 22.79
N VAL A 332 17.23 1.56 22.75
CA VAL A 332 16.98 0.66 23.89
C VAL A 332 18.26 -0.07 24.32
N ILE A 333 19.03 -0.61 23.37
CA ILE A 333 20.33 -1.26 23.65
C ILE A 333 21.31 -0.29 24.32
N ALA A 334 21.27 0.99 23.91
CA ALA A 334 22.08 2.06 24.51
C ALA A 334 21.52 2.60 25.85
N GLY A 335 20.51 1.94 26.45
CA GLY A 335 19.95 2.30 27.76
C GLY A 335 18.96 3.45 27.75
N ARG A 336 18.42 3.84 26.60
CA ARG A 336 17.34 4.82 26.46
C ARG A 336 15.97 4.15 26.57
N ASP A 337 14.90 4.95 26.69
CA ASP A 337 13.50 4.48 26.84
C ASP A 337 12.56 4.99 25.71
N PRO A 338 12.91 4.84 24.41
CA PRO A 338 11.99 5.16 23.34
C PRO A 338 10.91 4.08 23.21
N ARG A 339 9.72 4.50 22.70
CA ARG A 339 8.58 3.60 22.50
C ARG A 339 8.10 3.61 21.07
N PHE A 340 7.88 2.45 20.51
CA PHE A 340 7.19 2.29 19.24
C PHE A 340 5.68 2.39 19.48
N ARG A 341 5.06 3.43 18.93
CA ARG A 341 3.63 3.69 19.14
C ARG A 341 2.71 2.86 18.24
N GLY A 342 3.25 1.89 17.52
CA GLY A 342 2.51 1.10 16.54
C GLY A 342 2.62 1.65 15.11
N THR A 343 1.84 1.07 14.23
CA THR A 343 1.75 1.45 12.82
C THR A 343 0.30 1.67 12.42
N GLN A 344 0.07 2.45 11.39
CA GLN A 344 -1.25 2.72 10.80
C GLN A 344 -1.29 2.36 9.31
N GLY A 345 -0.27 1.63 8.80
CA GLY A 345 -0.24 1.11 7.45
C GLY A 345 -0.22 2.19 6.37
N THR A 346 0.37 3.38 6.65
CA THR A 346 0.46 4.45 5.64
C THR A 346 1.27 4.00 4.44
N ALA A 347 0.67 4.04 3.26
CA ALA A 347 1.27 3.57 2.03
C ALA A 347 0.80 4.36 0.81
N ILE A 348 1.61 4.29 -0.26
CA ILE A 348 1.32 4.88 -1.56
C ILE A 348 1.88 3.97 -2.65
N ILE A 349 1.19 3.91 -3.76
CA ILE A 349 1.65 3.26 -5.00
C ILE A 349 1.45 4.20 -6.18
N GLY A 350 2.43 4.25 -7.09
CA GLY A 350 2.31 4.87 -8.41
C GLY A 350 2.04 3.80 -9.47
N LEU A 351 1.14 4.08 -10.42
CA LEU A 351 0.77 3.17 -11.50
C LEU A 351 0.45 3.98 -12.75
N PHE A 352 1.26 3.87 -13.81
CA PHE A 352 1.02 4.53 -15.10
C PHE A 352 0.71 6.04 -14.96
N GLY A 353 1.43 6.72 -14.06
CA GLY A 353 1.23 8.13 -13.77
C GLY A 353 0.16 8.44 -12.71
N ALA A 354 -0.77 7.53 -12.44
CA ALA A 354 -1.69 7.67 -11.32
C ALA A 354 -1.00 7.37 -9.98
N ALA A 355 -1.59 7.85 -8.88
CA ALA A 355 -1.20 7.43 -7.54
C ALA A 355 -2.42 7.09 -6.70
N ALA A 356 -2.31 6.02 -5.90
CA ALA A 356 -3.26 5.65 -4.87
C ALA A 356 -2.54 5.56 -3.52
N ALA A 357 -3.08 6.19 -2.48
CA ALA A 357 -2.49 6.17 -1.16
C ALA A 357 -3.55 6.06 -0.07
N TRP A 358 -3.13 5.56 1.09
CA TRP A 358 -4.02 5.42 2.25
C TRP A 358 -3.26 5.48 3.56
N THR A 359 -4.00 5.69 4.64
CA THR A 359 -3.49 5.67 6.00
C THR A 359 -4.61 5.33 6.99
N GLY A 360 -4.28 4.67 8.09
CA GLY A 360 -5.24 4.27 9.11
C GLY A 360 -6.15 3.11 8.69
N ALA A 361 -7.30 3.01 9.33
CA ALA A 361 -8.26 1.94 9.08
C ALA A 361 -9.12 2.24 7.85
N SER A 362 -9.34 1.23 7.00
CA SER A 362 -10.35 1.29 5.95
C SER A 362 -11.75 1.06 6.53
N GLU A 363 -12.79 1.52 5.84
CA GLU A 363 -14.18 1.28 6.24
C GLU A 363 -14.48 -0.22 6.38
N LYS A 364 -14.04 -1.03 5.40
CA LYS A 364 -14.22 -2.49 5.49
C LYS A 364 -13.53 -3.11 6.71
N THR A 365 -12.35 -2.59 7.10
CA THR A 365 -11.67 -3.06 8.32
C THR A 365 -12.49 -2.74 9.57
N LEU A 366 -13.02 -1.52 9.70
CA LEU A 366 -13.87 -1.15 10.82
C LEU A 366 -15.16 -1.99 10.87
N ARG A 367 -15.82 -2.19 9.73
CA ARG A 367 -17.00 -3.06 9.61
C ARG A 367 -16.70 -4.52 10.01
N GLN A 368 -15.57 -5.07 9.57
CA GLN A 368 -15.13 -6.43 9.97
C GLN A 368 -14.86 -6.55 11.46
N LEU A 369 -14.44 -5.47 12.11
CA LEU A 369 -14.24 -5.41 13.56
C LEU A 369 -15.55 -5.21 14.35
N GLY A 370 -16.69 -5.01 13.66
CA GLY A 370 -17.97 -4.71 14.26
C GLY A 370 -18.10 -3.27 14.76
N ASP A 371 -17.16 -2.40 14.42
CA ASP A 371 -17.26 -0.98 14.76
C ASP A 371 -18.34 -0.32 13.89
N GLN A 372 -19.25 0.40 14.52
CA GLN A 372 -20.33 1.16 13.86
C GLN A 372 -20.28 2.65 14.23
N ASP A 373 -19.34 3.04 15.10
CA ASP A 373 -19.16 4.42 15.53
C ASP A 373 -18.25 5.20 14.58
N PHE A 374 -18.44 5.03 13.27
CA PHE A 374 -17.70 5.81 12.28
C PHE A 374 -18.63 6.34 11.19
N GLU A 375 -18.16 7.37 10.51
CA GLU A 375 -18.77 7.94 9.32
C GLU A 375 -17.71 8.16 8.25
N THR A 376 -18.15 8.22 6.98
CA THR A 376 -17.28 8.43 5.82
C THR A 376 -17.76 9.58 4.97
N ILE A 377 -16.85 10.35 4.43
CA ILE A 377 -17.16 11.39 3.44
C ILE A 377 -16.29 11.20 2.19
N TYR A 378 -16.87 11.51 1.05
CA TYR A 378 -16.21 11.51 -0.25
C TYR A 378 -16.11 12.94 -0.79
N LEU A 379 -14.92 13.31 -1.22
CA LEU A 379 -14.59 14.64 -1.72
C LEU A 379 -13.83 14.53 -3.05
N PHE A 380 -14.08 15.49 -3.94
CA PHE A 380 -13.43 15.57 -5.24
C PHE A 380 -12.86 16.97 -5.49
N PRO A 381 -11.97 17.46 -4.61
CA PRO A 381 -11.33 18.76 -4.80
C PRO A 381 -10.27 18.67 -5.91
N ASN A 382 -9.85 19.84 -6.41
CA ASN A 382 -8.66 19.90 -7.24
C ASN A 382 -7.38 19.77 -6.40
N ALA A 383 -6.35 19.17 -6.99
CA ALA A 383 -5.02 19.03 -6.39
C ALA A 383 -4.38 20.37 -6.02
N HIS A 384 -4.69 21.43 -6.78
CA HIS A 384 -4.31 22.81 -6.53
C HIS A 384 -5.40 23.77 -7.02
N ALA A 385 -5.17 25.09 -6.93
CA ALA A 385 -6.16 26.11 -7.31
C ALA A 385 -6.66 25.91 -8.75
N GLY A 386 -7.99 25.78 -8.92
CA GLY A 386 -8.60 25.46 -10.21
C GLY A 386 -8.41 26.54 -11.29
N TYR A 387 -8.07 27.77 -10.90
CA TYR A 387 -7.74 28.84 -11.83
C TYR A 387 -6.27 28.80 -12.30
N TYR A 388 -5.42 27.97 -11.67
CA TYR A 388 -4.04 27.77 -12.12
C TYR A 388 -4.00 26.61 -13.11
N PRO A 389 -3.24 26.73 -14.23
CA PRO A 389 -3.22 25.71 -15.27
C PRO A 389 -2.78 24.35 -14.76
N GLY A 390 -3.40 23.28 -15.29
CA GLY A 390 -3.04 21.90 -14.97
C GLY A 390 -3.70 21.35 -13.71
N ALA A 391 -4.70 22.04 -13.13
CA ALA A 391 -5.43 21.51 -11.99
C ALA A 391 -6.18 20.22 -12.36
N LYS A 392 -5.95 19.15 -11.58
CA LYS A 392 -6.56 17.84 -11.74
C LYS A 392 -7.37 17.48 -10.49
N PRO A 393 -8.45 16.70 -10.63
CA PRO A 393 -9.21 16.24 -9.49
C PRO A 393 -8.40 15.27 -8.64
N LEU A 394 -8.62 15.37 -7.33
CA LEU A 394 -8.18 14.43 -6.32
C LEU A 394 -9.43 13.76 -5.73
N GLU A 395 -9.45 12.46 -5.69
CA GLU A 395 -10.47 11.71 -4.98
C GLU A 395 -9.98 11.45 -3.57
N LEU A 396 -10.77 11.86 -2.58
CA LEU A 396 -10.41 11.76 -1.17
C LEU A 396 -11.58 11.20 -0.37
N LYS A 397 -11.36 10.08 0.30
CA LYS A 397 -12.25 9.52 1.32
C LYS A 397 -11.61 9.74 2.67
N VAL A 398 -12.39 10.24 3.63
CA VAL A 398 -11.98 10.40 5.03
C VAL A 398 -12.95 9.66 5.92
N ILE A 399 -12.40 8.94 6.89
CA ILE A 399 -13.12 8.10 7.84
C ILE A 399 -12.87 8.66 9.25
N PHE A 400 -13.91 8.93 10.00
CA PHE A 400 -13.83 9.54 11.33
C PHE A 400 -14.86 8.95 12.28
N ARG A 401 -14.60 9.03 13.57
CA ARG A 401 -15.51 8.56 14.61
C ARG A 401 -16.67 9.54 14.81
N LYS A 402 -17.89 9.03 14.87
CA LYS A 402 -19.10 9.87 15.06
C LYS A 402 -19.18 10.50 16.44
N SER A 403 -18.76 9.76 17.47
CA SER A 403 -18.92 10.20 18.87
C SER A 403 -17.99 11.35 19.27
N ASP A 404 -16.77 11.43 18.71
CA ASP A 404 -15.75 12.42 19.13
C ASP A 404 -15.05 13.13 17.97
N GLY A 405 -15.36 12.77 16.72
CA GLY A 405 -14.73 13.32 15.52
C GLY A 405 -13.30 12.85 15.26
N ARG A 406 -12.78 11.87 16.03
CA ARG A 406 -11.42 11.37 15.86
C ARG A 406 -11.19 10.82 14.46
N LEU A 407 -10.08 11.20 13.85
CA LEU A 407 -9.68 10.69 12.53
C LEU A 407 -9.26 9.22 12.63
N LEU A 408 -9.86 8.36 11.83
CA LEU A 408 -9.61 6.90 11.83
C LEU A 408 -8.85 6.45 10.59
N GLY A 409 -9.10 7.04 9.43
CA GLY A 409 -8.46 6.66 8.19
C GLY A 409 -8.72 7.61 7.05
N ALA A 410 -7.94 7.45 6.00
CA ALA A 410 -8.13 8.17 4.75
C ALA A 410 -7.57 7.38 3.56
N GLN A 411 -8.18 7.57 2.39
CA GLN A 411 -7.77 7.02 1.11
C GLN A 411 -7.85 8.11 0.06
N ALA A 412 -6.86 8.17 -0.82
CA ALA A 412 -6.85 9.16 -1.90
C ALA A 412 -6.32 8.56 -3.20
N LEU A 413 -6.86 9.03 -4.33
CA LEU A 413 -6.43 8.65 -5.66
C LEU A 413 -6.41 9.88 -6.57
N SER A 414 -5.43 9.94 -7.48
CA SER A 414 -5.39 10.89 -8.59
C SER A 414 -4.81 10.21 -9.82
N GLU A 415 -5.43 10.43 -11.00
CA GLU A 415 -5.01 9.82 -12.26
C GLU A 415 -3.65 10.33 -12.78
N ASP A 416 -3.18 11.49 -12.31
CA ASP A 416 -1.85 12.03 -12.64
C ASP A 416 -0.90 12.07 -11.44
N GLY A 417 -1.25 11.38 -10.35
CA GLY A 417 -0.46 11.29 -9.13
C GLY A 417 -0.38 12.59 -8.32
N ALA A 418 -0.98 13.67 -8.82
CA ALA A 418 -0.78 15.00 -8.25
C ALA A 418 -1.26 15.10 -6.81
N ALA A 419 -0.30 15.38 -5.91
CA ALA A 419 -0.55 15.82 -4.54
C ALA A 419 -1.32 14.82 -3.63
N VAL A 420 -1.37 13.53 -4.00
CA VAL A 420 -1.92 12.46 -3.17
C VAL A 420 -1.04 12.23 -1.94
N ASP A 421 0.27 12.17 -2.16
CA ASP A 421 1.30 11.92 -1.14
C ASP A 421 1.24 12.91 0.01
N LYS A 422 1.18 14.20 -0.28
CA LYS A 422 1.19 15.24 0.75
C LYS A 422 -0.10 15.26 1.59
N ARG A 423 -1.28 14.95 0.98
CA ARG A 423 -2.55 14.93 1.73
C ARG A 423 -2.63 13.71 2.63
N ILE A 424 -2.27 12.55 2.11
CA ILE A 424 -2.23 11.34 2.95
C ILE A 424 -1.14 11.45 4.01
N SER A 425 0.01 12.07 3.74
CA SER A 425 1.04 12.32 4.76
C SER A 425 0.56 13.27 5.87
N ALA A 426 -0.17 14.35 5.52
CA ALA A 426 -0.76 15.25 6.49
C ALA A 426 -1.80 14.53 7.38
N LEU A 427 -2.71 13.76 6.76
CA LEU A 427 -3.70 12.97 7.47
C LEU A 427 -3.07 11.86 8.32
N ALA A 428 -1.99 11.25 7.86
CA ALA A 428 -1.23 10.27 8.62
C ALA A 428 -0.62 10.87 9.90
N MET A 429 -0.05 12.07 9.79
CA MET A 429 0.45 12.81 10.96
C MET A 429 -0.68 13.19 11.92
N ALA A 430 -1.82 13.63 11.39
CA ALA A 430 -3.01 13.95 12.18
C ALA A 430 -3.49 12.71 12.97
N ILE A 431 -3.61 11.54 12.32
CA ILE A 431 -3.96 10.28 13.00
C ILE A 431 -2.96 9.98 14.14
N GLN A 432 -1.65 10.06 13.87
CA GLN A 432 -0.62 9.77 14.89
C GLN A 432 -0.63 10.72 16.09
N LEU A 433 -1.13 11.94 15.91
CA LEU A 433 -1.29 12.92 16.97
C LEU A 433 -2.63 12.79 17.68
N GLY A 434 -3.53 11.90 17.22
CA GLY A 434 -4.85 11.72 17.78
C GLY A 434 -5.82 12.85 17.43
N ALA A 435 -5.57 13.54 16.31
CA ALA A 435 -6.37 14.66 15.84
C ALA A 435 -7.81 14.25 15.50
N THR A 436 -8.69 15.23 15.57
CA THR A 436 -10.09 15.18 15.18
C THR A 436 -10.32 15.88 13.84
N ILE A 437 -11.51 15.74 13.30
CA ILE A 437 -11.93 16.46 12.10
C ILE A 437 -11.94 17.99 12.31
N TYR A 438 -12.12 18.46 13.56
CA TYR A 438 -12.08 19.87 13.91
C TYR A 438 -10.65 20.43 13.84
N ASP A 439 -9.63 19.61 14.16
CA ASP A 439 -8.23 20.00 13.99
C ASP A 439 -7.87 20.11 12.51
N LEU A 440 -8.49 19.28 11.63
CA LEU A 440 -8.30 19.41 10.18
C LEU A 440 -8.96 20.68 9.62
N GLU A 441 -10.14 21.05 10.15
CA GLU A 441 -10.86 22.28 9.77
C GLU A 441 -9.99 23.52 10.00
N GLU A 442 -9.25 23.57 11.11
CA GLU A 442 -8.40 24.68 11.55
C GLU A 442 -6.91 24.56 11.13
N ALA A 443 -6.52 23.46 10.47
CA ALA A 443 -5.12 23.21 10.16
C ALA A 443 -4.52 24.30 9.26
N GLU A 444 -3.38 24.89 9.68
CA GLU A 444 -2.61 25.82 8.87
C GLU A 444 -1.67 25.07 7.93
N LEU A 445 -2.05 25.00 6.65
CA LEU A 445 -1.30 24.31 5.60
C LEU A 445 -0.71 25.33 4.60
N CYS A 446 0.45 25.00 4.04
CA CYS A 446 1.11 25.90 3.10
C CYS A 446 0.30 26.03 1.79
N TYR A 447 0.22 27.28 1.28
CA TYR A 447 -0.54 27.62 0.09
C TYR A 447 0.24 28.51 -0.87
N ALA A 448 0.23 28.09 -2.14
CA ALA A 448 0.37 28.95 -3.32
C ALA A 448 -0.39 28.28 -4.46
N PRO A 449 -0.89 29.03 -5.47
CA PRO A 449 -1.83 28.51 -6.47
C PRO A 449 -1.38 27.23 -7.20
N GLN A 450 -0.09 27.09 -7.47
CA GLN A 450 0.49 25.93 -8.15
C GLN A 450 0.65 24.69 -7.27
N PHE A 451 0.54 24.84 -5.94
CA PHE A 451 0.75 23.72 -4.99
C PHE A 451 -0.50 23.32 -4.23
N GLY A 452 -1.49 24.19 -4.12
CA GLY A 452 -2.69 23.91 -3.33
C GLY A 452 -3.79 24.92 -3.57
N SER A 453 -4.77 24.93 -2.69
CA SER A 453 -5.84 25.91 -2.59
C SER A 453 -5.82 26.56 -1.21
N ALA A 454 -6.36 27.77 -1.08
CA ALA A 454 -6.46 28.44 0.22
C ALA A 454 -7.26 27.62 1.25
N LYS A 455 -8.25 26.84 0.77
CA LYS A 455 -8.86 25.73 1.49
C LYS A 455 -8.25 24.46 0.93
N ASP A 456 -7.20 23.93 1.58
CA ASP A 456 -6.59 22.68 1.12
C ASP A 456 -7.60 21.54 1.21
N PRO A 457 -7.52 20.49 0.38
CA PRO A 457 -8.35 19.29 0.50
C PRO A 457 -8.44 18.72 1.91
N VAL A 458 -7.40 18.84 2.73
CA VAL A 458 -7.39 18.42 4.14
C VAL A 458 -8.31 19.31 4.98
N ASN A 459 -8.22 20.65 4.84
CA ASN A 459 -9.15 21.56 5.53
C ASN A 459 -10.59 21.33 5.06
N PHE A 460 -10.76 21.14 3.75
CA PHE A 460 -12.09 20.92 3.18
C PHE A 460 -12.70 19.62 3.72
N ALA A 461 -11.92 18.56 3.92
CA ALA A 461 -12.37 17.34 4.57
C ALA A 461 -12.80 17.60 6.03
N GLY A 462 -12.01 18.36 6.78
CA GLY A 462 -12.34 18.77 8.15
C GLY A 462 -13.67 19.54 8.20
N MET A 463 -13.84 20.54 7.34
CA MET A 463 -15.07 21.36 7.27
C MET A 463 -16.31 20.51 6.96
N VAL A 464 -16.24 19.65 5.94
CA VAL A 464 -17.37 18.79 5.56
C VAL A 464 -17.72 17.79 6.66
N ALA A 465 -16.70 17.14 7.25
CA ALA A 465 -16.92 16.20 8.36
C ALA A 465 -17.47 16.89 9.61
N ALA A 466 -17.02 18.11 9.92
CA ALA A 466 -17.53 18.92 11.01
C ALA A 466 -19.01 19.29 10.80
N ASP A 467 -19.39 19.70 9.57
CA ASP A 467 -20.78 19.97 9.23
C ASP A 467 -21.67 18.73 9.39
N VAL A 468 -21.15 17.53 9.07
CA VAL A 468 -21.88 16.26 9.30
C VAL A 468 -22.13 16.06 10.80
N LEU A 469 -21.11 16.18 11.65
CA LEU A 469 -21.26 15.96 13.10
C LEU A 469 -22.05 17.06 13.82
N ARG A 470 -22.01 18.29 13.31
CA ARG A 470 -22.85 19.41 13.83
C ARG A 470 -24.31 19.28 13.41
N GLY A 471 -24.65 18.34 12.49
CA GLY A 471 -26.00 18.20 11.92
C GLY A 471 -26.33 19.23 10.85
N ASP A 472 -25.36 20.02 10.43
CA ASP A 472 -25.51 21.00 9.35
C ASP A 472 -25.58 20.34 7.98
N LEU A 473 -24.99 19.16 7.83
CA LEU A 473 -24.98 18.37 6.61
C LEU A 473 -25.32 16.89 6.88
N PRO A 474 -26.60 16.53 7.07
CA PRO A 474 -26.97 15.12 7.05
C PRO A 474 -26.59 14.49 5.71
N ILE A 475 -25.92 13.33 5.77
CA ILE A 475 -25.49 12.59 4.59
C ILE A 475 -26.16 11.22 4.50
N SER A 476 -26.12 10.64 3.31
CA SER A 476 -26.44 9.25 3.01
C SER A 476 -25.44 8.73 1.97
N HIS A 477 -25.34 7.40 1.84
CA HIS A 477 -24.50 6.74 0.87
C HIS A 477 -25.32 5.95 -0.14
N TRP A 478 -24.75 5.69 -1.33
CA TRP A 478 -25.48 5.02 -2.42
C TRP A 478 -25.86 3.58 -2.11
N ASP A 479 -25.08 2.89 -1.33
CA ASP A 479 -25.31 1.50 -0.88
C ASP A 479 -26.41 1.39 0.20
N SER A 480 -26.67 2.49 0.89
CA SER A 480 -27.66 2.60 1.96
C SER A 480 -28.77 3.61 1.66
N ALA A 481 -28.86 4.13 0.43
CA ALA A 481 -29.88 5.06 -0.02
C ALA A 481 -31.25 4.35 -0.14
N GLU A 482 -31.85 4.06 1.01
CA GLU A 482 -33.19 3.48 1.09
C GLU A 482 -34.25 4.56 0.85
N GLU A 483 -35.35 4.17 0.19
CA GLU A 483 -36.69 4.77 0.06
C GLU A 483 -36.86 6.27 0.41
N GLY A 484 -36.15 7.14 -0.33
CA GLY A 484 -36.34 8.59 -0.22
C GLY A 484 -36.83 9.21 -1.53
N PHE A 485 -37.24 10.47 -1.48
CA PHE A 485 -37.48 11.25 -2.68
C PHE A 485 -36.15 11.71 -3.27
N LEU A 486 -35.82 11.24 -4.47
CA LEU A 486 -34.57 11.59 -5.13
C LEU A 486 -34.70 12.96 -5.82
N LEU A 487 -33.93 13.93 -5.36
CA LEU A 487 -33.85 15.28 -5.93
C LEU A 487 -32.49 15.48 -6.63
N ASP A 488 -32.49 15.61 -7.93
CA ASP A 488 -31.29 15.93 -8.71
C ASP A 488 -31.18 17.44 -8.94
N VAL A 489 -30.16 18.06 -8.36
CA VAL A 489 -29.96 19.53 -8.45
C VAL A 489 -28.92 19.90 -9.53
N ARG A 490 -28.61 18.99 -10.45
CA ARG A 490 -27.75 19.24 -11.61
C ARG A 490 -28.49 20.05 -12.68
N GLU A 491 -27.71 20.63 -13.58
CA GLU A 491 -28.27 21.30 -14.75
C GLU A 491 -28.81 20.28 -15.76
N PRO A 492 -29.87 20.59 -16.53
CA PRO A 492 -30.48 19.67 -17.49
C PRO A 492 -29.52 19.09 -18.51
N VAL A 493 -28.47 19.81 -18.89
CA VAL A 493 -27.44 19.34 -19.81
C VAL A 493 -26.63 18.17 -19.23
N GLU A 494 -26.45 18.11 -17.93
CA GLU A 494 -25.75 17.01 -17.24
C GLU A 494 -26.60 15.73 -17.24
N LEU A 495 -27.93 15.87 -17.17
CA LEU A 495 -28.86 14.74 -17.21
C LEU A 495 -28.91 14.07 -18.61
N ALA A 496 -28.58 14.81 -19.66
CA ALA A 496 -28.48 14.24 -21.01
C ALA A 496 -27.33 13.22 -21.13
N LEU A 497 -26.31 13.30 -20.26
CA LEU A 497 -25.19 12.36 -20.22
C LEU A 497 -25.50 11.14 -19.34
N GLU A 498 -26.10 11.37 -18.18
CA GLU A 498 -26.44 10.30 -17.23
C GLU A 498 -27.61 10.73 -16.35
N GLN A 499 -28.61 9.88 -16.19
CA GLN A 499 -29.77 10.09 -15.33
C GLN A 499 -29.82 9.07 -14.19
N VAL A 500 -30.38 9.47 -13.06
CA VAL A 500 -30.74 8.56 -11.98
C VAL A 500 -32.23 8.22 -12.11
N PRO A 501 -32.59 6.95 -12.34
CA PRO A 501 -34.00 6.56 -12.44
C PRO A 501 -34.82 6.99 -11.23
N GLY A 502 -35.97 7.58 -11.46
CA GLY A 502 -36.87 8.06 -10.39
C GLY A 502 -36.52 9.40 -9.76
N ALA A 503 -35.38 10.01 -10.12
CA ALA A 503 -35.01 11.32 -9.61
C ALA A 503 -35.81 12.46 -10.29
N VAL A 504 -36.27 13.41 -9.49
CA VAL A 504 -36.87 14.65 -9.97
C VAL A 504 -35.78 15.71 -10.12
N ASN A 505 -35.75 16.36 -11.28
CA ASN A 505 -34.74 17.40 -11.51
C ASN A 505 -35.28 18.80 -11.20
N ILE A 506 -34.62 19.45 -10.25
CA ILE A 506 -34.77 20.88 -9.97
C ILE A 506 -33.39 21.48 -9.82
N PRO A 507 -32.84 22.13 -10.86
CA PRO A 507 -31.52 22.76 -10.79
C PRO A 507 -31.37 23.66 -9.56
N LEU A 508 -30.17 23.63 -8.93
CA LEU A 508 -29.93 24.38 -7.69
C LEU A 508 -30.32 25.85 -7.78
N GLY A 509 -30.11 26.50 -8.94
CA GLY A 509 -30.49 27.89 -9.18
C GLY A 509 -32.00 28.15 -9.14
N GLN A 510 -32.82 27.12 -9.38
CA GLN A 510 -34.30 27.21 -9.37
C GLN A 510 -34.91 26.71 -8.05
N LEU A 511 -34.13 26.02 -7.20
CA LEU A 511 -34.66 25.31 -6.05
C LEU A 511 -35.49 26.19 -5.12
N ARG A 512 -35.02 27.41 -4.79
CA ARG A 512 -35.72 28.34 -3.90
C ARG A 512 -37.08 28.77 -4.41
N LEU A 513 -37.27 28.80 -5.72
CA LEU A 513 -38.56 29.17 -6.35
C LEU A 513 -39.54 28.00 -6.47
N ARG A 514 -39.01 26.76 -6.35
CA ARG A 514 -39.77 25.54 -6.62
C ARG A 514 -39.91 24.63 -5.37
N LEU A 515 -39.68 25.18 -4.17
CA LEU A 515 -39.81 24.42 -2.91
C LEU A 515 -41.20 23.81 -2.71
N GLY A 516 -42.25 24.43 -3.27
CA GLY A 516 -43.63 23.93 -3.20
C GLY A 516 -43.88 22.63 -3.97
N GLU A 517 -42.97 22.22 -4.84
CA GLU A 517 -43.06 20.97 -5.60
C GLU A 517 -42.49 19.76 -4.81
N LEU A 518 -41.83 20.00 -3.67
CA LEU A 518 -41.13 18.97 -2.90
C LEU A 518 -42.05 18.40 -1.80
N PRO A 519 -41.96 17.08 -1.54
CA PRO A 519 -42.70 16.43 -0.47
C PRO A 519 -42.17 16.87 0.91
N ARG A 520 -43.11 17.02 1.89
CA ARG A 520 -42.74 17.35 3.27
C ARG A 520 -42.84 16.15 4.23
N ASP A 521 -43.39 15.05 3.73
CA ASP A 521 -43.74 13.84 4.48
C ASP A 521 -42.70 12.72 4.37
N ARG A 522 -41.64 12.95 3.64
CA ARG A 522 -40.55 11.98 3.44
C ARG A 522 -39.19 12.64 3.31
N ASP A 523 -38.15 11.84 3.51
CA ASP A 523 -36.75 12.24 3.35
C ASP A 523 -36.42 12.57 1.89
N ILE A 524 -35.69 13.66 1.67
CA ILE A 524 -35.22 14.09 0.34
C ILE A 524 -33.73 13.77 0.24
N LEU A 525 -33.40 12.84 -0.65
CA LEU A 525 -32.01 12.47 -0.97
C LEU A 525 -31.53 13.29 -2.16
N ILE A 526 -30.51 14.10 -1.94
CA ILE A 526 -30.11 15.14 -2.90
C ILE A 526 -28.86 14.68 -3.67
N ILE A 527 -28.97 14.75 -4.99
CA ILE A 527 -27.95 14.34 -5.96
C ILE A 527 -27.36 15.57 -6.64
N CYS A 528 -26.02 15.59 -6.75
CA CYS A 528 -25.34 16.43 -7.74
C CYS A 528 -24.11 15.68 -8.26
N ARG A 529 -23.22 16.34 -9.00
CA ARG A 529 -22.04 15.67 -9.54
C ARG A 529 -21.09 15.14 -8.44
N SER A 530 -20.71 15.98 -7.47
CA SER A 530 -19.63 15.70 -6.49
C SER A 530 -20.02 15.91 -5.03
N GLY A 531 -21.32 16.11 -4.72
CA GLY A 531 -21.81 16.44 -3.37
C GLY A 531 -21.87 17.94 -3.06
N GLN A 532 -21.13 18.82 -3.73
CA GLN A 532 -21.02 20.25 -3.38
C GLN A 532 -22.31 21.04 -3.61
N ARG A 533 -22.97 20.92 -4.76
CA ARG A 533 -24.29 21.55 -5.02
C ARG A 533 -25.39 20.95 -4.15
N ALA A 534 -25.31 19.63 -3.92
CA ALA A 534 -26.22 18.93 -3.03
C ALA A 534 -26.08 19.42 -1.57
N TYR A 535 -24.85 19.74 -1.09
CA TYR A 535 -24.65 20.42 0.19
C TYR A 535 -25.45 21.72 0.29
N LEU A 536 -25.29 22.61 -0.71
CA LEU A 536 -26.04 23.89 -0.72
C LEU A 536 -27.57 23.66 -0.74
N ALA A 537 -28.03 22.68 -1.52
CA ALA A 537 -29.45 22.33 -1.57
C ALA A 537 -29.95 21.77 -0.23
N THR A 538 -29.16 20.89 0.42
CA THR A 538 -29.47 20.37 1.76
C THR A 538 -29.64 21.51 2.75
N ARG A 539 -28.71 22.49 2.77
CA ARG A 539 -28.81 23.67 3.65
C ARG A 539 -30.08 24.49 3.38
N ILE A 540 -30.44 24.69 2.11
CA ILE A 540 -31.66 25.38 1.74
C ILE A 540 -32.87 24.64 2.28
N LEU A 541 -32.96 23.33 2.04
CA LEU A 541 -34.13 22.54 2.42
C LEU A 541 -34.30 22.44 3.93
N LEU A 542 -33.23 22.17 4.69
CA LEU A 542 -33.25 22.13 6.16
C LEU A 542 -33.78 23.45 6.76
N GLN A 543 -33.31 24.61 6.26
CA GLN A 543 -33.75 25.92 6.72
C GLN A 543 -35.21 26.24 6.36
N HIS A 544 -35.78 25.50 5.41
CA HIS A 544 -37.21 25.61 5.06
C HIS A 544 -38.06 24.48 5.68
N GLY A 545 -37.50 23.73 6.65
CA GLY A 545 -38.24 22.72 7.43
C GLY A 545 -38.50 21.41 6.68
N PHE A 546 -37.68 21.10 5.66
CA PHE A 546 -37.67 19.77 5.02
C PHE A 546 -36.69 18.84 5.72
N THR A 547 -36.94 17.55 5.68
CA THR A 547 -35.94 16.54 6.00
C THR A 547 -35.14 16.23 4.72
N ALA A 548 -33.85 16.46 4.75
CA ALA A 548 -33.00 16.34 3.55
C ALA A 548 -31.60 15.84 3.88
N ARG A 549 -31.06 15.01 3.00
CA ARG A 549 -29.70 14.45 3.10
C ARG A 549 -28.95 14.58 1.78
N ASN A 550 -27.67 14.88 1.88
CA ASN A 550 -26.76 14.89 0.74
C ASN A 550 -26.26 13.45 0.46
N LEU A 551 -26.44 12.93 -0.74
CA LEU A 551 -25.74 11.72 -1.18
C LEU A 551 -24.25 12.02 -1.33
N SER A 552 -23.47 11.53 -0.36
CA SER A 552 -22.03 11.81 -0.22
C SER A 552 -21.26 11.50 -1.50
N GLY A 553 -20.50 12.48 -1.99
CA GLY A 553 -19.75 12.36 -3.24
C GLY A 553 -20.58 12.39 -4.54
N GLY A 554 -21.91 12.39 -4.45
CA GLY A 554 -22.83 12.53 -5.59
C GLY A 554 -22.66 11.46 -6.66
N MET A 555 -22.77 11.85 -7.94
CA MET A 555 -22.63 10.93 -9.09
C MET A 555 -21.22 10.33 -9.22
N LEU A 556 -20.19 11.06 -8.77
CA LEU A 556 -18.82 10.53 -8.83
C LEU A 556 -18.64 9.34 -7.89
N SER A 557 -19.12 9.43 -6.65
CA SER A 557 -19.09 8.27 -5.74
C SER A 557 -20.01 7.13 -6.20
N ARG A 558 -21.14 7.44 -6.84
CA ARG A 558 -22.02 6.43 -7.46
C ARG A 558 -21.25 5.63 -8.51
N ALA A 559 -20.56 6.31 -9.40
CA ALA A 559 -19.75 5.64 -10.45
C ALA A 559 -18.68 4.72 -9.87
N MET A 560 -18.05 5.11 -8.75
CA MET A 560 -17.08 4.25 -8.04
C MET A 560 -17.75 2.99 -7.44
N CYS A 561 -18.98 3.08 -6.97
CA CYS A 561 -19.72 1.96 -6.39
C CYS A 561 -20.30 1.01 -7.46
N SER A 562 -20.68 1.53 -8.63
CA SER A 562 -21.41 0.80 -9.67
C SER A 562 -20.56 0.35 -10.87
N ALA A 563 -19.27 0.69 -10.93
CA ALA A 563 -18.39 0.23 -12.01
C ALA A 563 -18.22 -1.30 -11.95
N GLU A 564 -18.75 -2.00 -12.97
CA GLU A 564 -18.52 -3.43 -13.23
C GLU A 564 -17.14 -3.67 -13.84
#